data_05d2db80db52f0c774af7703e2d43ed8
#
_entry.id   05d2db80db52f0c774af7703e2d43ed8
#
_cell.length_a   1.000
_cell.length_b   1.000
_cell.length_c   1.000
_cell.angle_alpha   90.00
_cell.angle_beta   90.00
_cell.angle_gamma   90.00
#
_symmetry.space_group_name_H-M   'P 1'
#
loop_
_entity.id
_entity.type
_entity.pdbx_description
1 polymer ?
#
loop_
_entity_poly.entity_id
_entity_poly.type
_entity_poly.pdbx_seq_one_letter_code
_entity_poly.pdbx_strand_id
1 'polypeptide(L)'
;MEKLYVIIPAYNEGMNIEQCIDDWYPIVERHNGNGESRLVIINDGSKDNTYEIMQKLAKDKPLFTPLTKANGGHGDTVLYGYRYAISHDADYIFQTDSDGQTDPAEFEEFWEAREKYDAVIGNRIERGDGKDRKFVENIVCLLLRMIFGVKIEDANAPFRLMKTSLVEKYIGKLPKNFNIPNIMFTTYFVYHHEKVLFIPITFK
;
A
#
# COMPACT_ATOMS: atom_id res chain seq x y z
N MET A 1 12.13 7.27 -17.31
CA MET A 1 11.31 7.81 -16.21
C MET A 1 10.70 6.63 -15.50
N GLU A 2 10.57 6.74 -14.19
CA GLU A 2 10.18 5.61 -13.31
C GLU A 2 8.69 5.32 -13.40
N LYS A 3 8.32 4.04 -13.37
CA LYS A 3 6.93 3.56 -13.36
C LYS A 3 6.43 3.43 -11.93
N LEU A 4 5.44 4.21 -11.55
CA LEU A 4 4.78 4.15 -10.25
C LEU A 4 3.48 3.35 -10.35
N TYR A 5 3.33 2.32 -9.53
CA TYR A 5 2.06 1.60 -9.35
C TYR A 5 1.51 1.88 -7.96
N VAL A 6 0.39 2.58 -7.90
CA VAL A 6 -0.37 2.82 -6.66
C VAL A 6 -1.35 1.66 -6.49
N ILE A 7 -1.17 0.87 -5.44
CA ILE A 7 -1.92 -0.36 -5.15
C ILE A 7 -2.88 -0.11 -3.99
N ILE A 8 -4.16 -0.29 -4.24
CA ILE A 8 -5.23 -0.07 -3.25
C ILE A 8 -6.15 -1.29 -3.20
N PRO A 9 -6.21 -2.04 -2.09
CA PRO A 9 -7.23 -3.07 -1.88
C PRO A 9 -8.58 -2.42 -1.55
N ALA A 10 -9.67 -2.97 -2.08
CA ALA A 10 -11.02 -2.47 -1.81
C ALA A 10 -12.01 -3.63 -1.59
N TYR A 11 -12.83 -3.54 -0.53
CA TYR A 11 -13.89 -4.50 -0.24
C TYR A 11 -15.11 -3.81 0.37
N ASN A 12 -16.24 -3.80 -0.35
CA ASN A 12 -17.46 -3.12 0.01
C ASN A 12 -17.28 -1.61 0.29
N GLU A 13 -16.60 -0.94 -0.64
CA GLU A 13 -16.28 0.49 -0.59
C GLU A 13 -17.14 1.34 -1.55
N GLY A 14 -18.32 0.86 -1.92
CA GLY A 14 -19.20 1.53 -2.89
C GLY A 14 -19.52 3.00 -2.57
N MET A 15 -19.43 3.39 -1.29
CA MET A 15 -19.64 4.79 -0.86
C MET A 15 -18.37 5.65 -0.96
N ASN A 16 -17.18 5.07 -0.90
CA ASN A 16 -15.92 5.79 -0.80
C ASN A 16 -15.04 5.66 -2.05
N ILE A 17 -15.27 4.63 -2.87
CA ILE A 17 -14.35 4.24 -3.96
C ILE A 17 -14.21 5.32 -5.03
N GLU A 18 -15.25 6.07 -5.34
CA GLU A 18 -15.20 7.18 -6.30
C GLU A 18 -14.27 8.28 -5.79
N GLN A 19 -14.45 8.72 -4.53
CA GLN A 19 -13.58 9.71 -3.90
C GLN A 19 -12.12 9.20 -3.82
N CYS A 20 -11.91 7.95 -3.45
CA CYS A 20 -10.58 7.33 -3.41
C CYS A 20 -9.89 7.39 -4.78
N ILE A 21 -10.61 7.10 -5.86
CA ILE A 21 -10.06 7.20 -7.22
C ILE A 21 -9.72 8.65 -7.57
N ASP A 22 -10.60 9.59 -7.26
CA ASP A 22 -10.40 11.01 -7.56
C ASP A 22 -9.24 11.62 -6.75
N ASP A 23 -9.00 11.14 -5.55
CA ASP A 23 -7.89 11.57 -4.70
C ASP A 23 -6.53 11.03 -5.19
N TRP A 24 -6.46 9.77 -5.64
CA TRP A 24 -5.20 9.12 -6.00
C TRP A 24 -4.84 9.19 -7.49
N TYR A 25 -5.82 9.36 -8.36
CA TYR A 25 -5.57 9.43 -9.81
C TYR A 25 -4.67 10.60 -10.22
N PRO A 26 -4.83 11.85 -9.69
CA PRO A 26 -3.94 12.97 -10.00
C PRO A 26 -2.49 12.74 -9.59
N ILE A 27 -2.24 11.96 -8.53
CA ILE A 27 -0.87 11.57 -8.13
C ILE A 27 -0.22 10.72 -9.21
N VAL A 28 -0.94 9.71 -9.69
CA VAL A 28 -0.43 8.87 -10.80
C VAL A 28 -0.22 9.67 -12.07
N GLU A 29 -1.11 10.60 -12.41
CA GLU A 29 -0.94 11.48 -13.58
C GLU A 29 0.32 12.32 -13.46
N ARG A 30 0.58 12.91 -12.29
CA ARG A 30 1.76 13.75 -12.04
C ARG A 30 3.07 12.96 -12.14
N HIS A 31 3.08 11.72 -11.69
CA HIS A 31 4.24 10.83 -11.67
C HIS A 31 4.23 9.83 -12.83
N ASN A 32 3.53 10.17 -13.92
CA ASN A 32 3.40 9.32 -15.11
C ASN A 32 4.43 9.67 -16.18
N GLY A 33 5.69 9.35 -15.93
CA GLY A 33 6.79 9.76 -16.79
C GLY A 33 6.70 9.32 -18.25
N ASN A 34 6.25 8.08 -18.53
CA ASN A 34 6.21 7.49 -19.88
C ASN A 34 4.81 6.97 -20.28
N GLY A 35 3.74 7.32 -19.56
CA GLY A 35 2.42 6.76 -19.79
C GLY A 35 2.21 5.37 -19.20
N GLU A 36 3.15 4.85 -18.40
CA GLU A 36 3.13 3.48 -17.88
C GLU A 36 2.80 3.35 -16.39
N SER A 37 2.80 4.47 -15.64
CA SER A 37 2.33 4.46 -14.24
C SER A 37 0.84 4.13 -14.15
N ARG A 38 0.41 3.49 -13.07
CA ARG A 38 -0.98 3.03 -12.91
C ARG A 38 -1.50 3.23 -11.49
N LEU A 39 -2.76 3.67 -11.40
CA LEU A 39 -3.59 3.45 -10.23
C LEU A 39 -4.23 2.08 -10.36
N VAL A 40 -3.91 1.16 -9.49
CA VAL A 40 -4.43 -0.22 -9.51
C VAL A 40 -5.26 -0.44 -8.26
N ILE A 41 -6.56 -0.51 -8.41
CA ILE A 41 -7.47 -0.83 -7.31
C ILE A 41 -8.00 -2.25 -7.51
N ILE A 42 -7.88 -3.06 -6.47
CA ILE A 42 -8.25 -4.46 -6.50
C ILE A 42 -9.51 -4.68 -5.66
N ASN A 43 -10.62 -4.94 -6.33
CA ASN A 43 -11.84 -5.38 -5.70
C ASN A 43 -11.69 -6.81 -5.19
N ASP A 44 -11.78 -6.99 -3.88
CA ASP A 44 -11.67 -8.29 -3.22
C ASP A 44 -13.03 -9.00 -3.10
N GLY A 45 -13.75 -9.13 -4.23
CA GLY A 45 -15.03 -9.81 -4.29
C GLY A 45 -16.13 -9.11 -3.50
N SER A 46 -16.24 -7.78 -3.62
CA SER A 46 -17.29 -6.98 -2.99
C SER A 46 -18.70 -7.49 -3.36
N LYS A 47 -19.62 -7.31 -2.44
CA LYS A 47 -21.03 -7.68 -2.59
C LYS A 47 -21.93 -6.49 -2.97
N ASP A 48 -21.37 -5.28 -2.88
CA ASP A 48 -22.01 -4.04 -3.25
C ASP A 48 -21.59 -3.58 -4.67
N ASN A 49 -21.90 -2.35 -5.03
CA ASN A 49 -21.60 -1.77 -6.34
C ASN A 49 -20.15 -1.25 -6.51
N THR A 50 -19.23 -1.58 -5.59
CA THR A 50 -17.83 -1.11 -5.64
C THR A 50 -17.20 -1.35 -7.02
N TYR A 51 -17.24 -2.57 -7.53
CA TYR A 51 -16.59 -2.91 -8.79
C TYR A 51 -17.26 -2.28 -10.01
N GLU A 52 -18.59 -2.13 -10.01
CA GLU A 52 -19.34 -1.46 -11.07
C GLU A 52 -18.93 0.01 -11.20
N ILE A 53 -18.76 0.72 -10.05
CA ILE A 53 -18.25 2.09 -10.02
C ILE A 53 -16.84 2.17 -10.58
N MET A 54 -15.95 1.28 -10.14
CA MET A 54 -14.57 1.21 -10.66
C MET A 54 -14.54 1.04 -12.18
N GLN A 55 -15.33 0.11 -12.74
CA GLN A 55 -15.39 -0.13 -14.19
C GLN A 55 -15.94 1.08 -14.96
N LYS A 56 -16.90 1.80 -14.40
CA LYS A 56 -17.45 3.01 -15.00
C LYS A 56 -16.38 4.11 -15.08
N LEU A 57 -15.69 4.39 -13.99
CA LEU A 57 -14.68 5.45 -13.91
C LEU A 57 -13.42 5.15 -14.75
N ALA A 58 -13.08 3.89 -14.93
CA ALA A 58 -11.94 3.48 -15.76
C ALA A 58 -12.09 3.86 -17.24
N LYS A 59 -13.32 4.09 -17.73
CA LYS A 59 -13.56 4.48 -19.14
C LYS A 59 -12.95 5.85 -19.47
N ASP A 60 -12.94 6.76 -18.50
CA ASP A 60 -12.47 8.12 -18.67
C ASP A 60 -11.10 8.38 -18.00
N LYS A 61 -10.51 7.34 -17.36
CA LYS A 61 -9.26 7.42 -16.62
C LYS A 61 -8.24 6.37 -17.13
N PRO A 62 -7.49 6.65 -18.22
CA PRO A 62 -6.64 5.65 -18.91
C PRO A 62 -5.50 5.10 -18.05
N LEU A 63 -5.09 5.77 -16.97
CA LEU A 63 -4.07 5.30 -16.03
C LEU A 63 -4.68 4.52 -14.86
N PHE A 64 -6.00 4.36 -14.81
CA PHE A 64 -6.69 3.57 -13.80
C PHE A 64 -6.95 2.14 -14.30
N THR A 65 -6.55 1.16 -13.49
CA THR A 65 -6.71 -0.27 -13.76
C THR A 65 -7.56 -0.90 -12.66
N PRO A 66 -8.87 -1.09 -12.89
CA PRO A 66 -9.72 -1.82 -11.97
C PRO A 66 -9.50 -3.33 -12.11
N LEU A 67 -9.10 -3.99 -11.04
CA LEU A 67 -8.98 -5.45 -10.98
C LEU A 67 -10.04 -6.03 -10.07
N THR A 68 -10.37 -7.30 -10.25
CA THR A 68 -11.26 -8.03 -9.36
C THR A 68 -10.81 -9.47 -9.18
N LYS A 69 -11.01 -10.02 -7.99
CA LYS A 69 -10.74 -11.41 -7.65
C LYS A 69 -11.79 -11.94 -6.66
N ALA A 70 -11.81 -13.25 -6.45
CA ALA A 70 -12.57 -13.81 -5.35
C ALA A 70 -12.05 -13.31 -4.00
N ASN A 71 -12.94 -13.11 -3.03
CA ASN A 71 -12.55 -12.62 -1.70
C ASN A 71 -11.50 -13.54 -1.05
N GLY A 72 -10.37 -12.96 -0.70
CA GLY A 72 -9.25 -13.62 -0.02
C GLY A 72 -8.76 -12.87 1.21
N GLY A 73 -9.39 -11.72 1.50
CA GLY A 73 -9.03 -10.83 2.59
C GLY A 73 -7.94 -9.81 2.22
N HIS A 74 -7.82 -8.78 3.04
CA HIS A 74 -6.97 -7.63 2.81
C HIS A 74 -5.52 -8.00 2.43
N GLY A 75 -4.88 -8.87 3.23
CA GLY A 75 -3.48 -9.24 3.00
C GLY A 75 -3.25 -9.97 1.68
N ASP A 76 -4.13 -10.91 1.31
CA ASP A 76 -4.06 -11.60 0.02
C ASP A 76 -4.24 -10.61 -1.14
N THR A 77 -5.12 -9.64 -0.98
CA THR A 77 -5.41 -8.62 -1.99
C THR A 77 -4.22 -7.66 -2.17
N VAL A 78 -3.56 -7.25 -1.09
CA VAL A 78 -2.30 -6.49 -1.15
C VAL A 78 -1.22 -7.29 -1.90
N LEU A 79 -1.01 -8.55 -1.54
CA LEU A 79 -0.03 -9.43 -2.22
C LEU A 79 -0.37 -9.66 -3.69
N TYR A 80 -1.65 -9.74 -4.03
CA TYR A 80 -2.10 -9.82 -5.42
C TYR A 80 -1.69 -8.56 -6.20
N GLY A 81 -1.93 -7.37 -5.64
CA GLY A 81 -1.53 -6.09 -6.23
C GLY A 81 -0.01 -5.98 -6.41
N TYR A 82 0.78 -6.43 -5.43
CA TYR A 82 2.24 -6.43 -5.54
C TYR A 82 2.73 -7.35 -6.67
N ARG A 83 2.17 -8.57 -6.79
CA ARG A 83 2.50 -9.47 -7.90
C ARG A 83 2.10 -8.89 -9.25
N TYR A 84 0.98 -8.19 -9.30
CA TYR A 84 0.54 -7.49 -10.51
C TYR A 84 1.56 -6.42 -10.91
N ALA A 85 1.99 -5.56 -9.99
CA ALA A 85 2.98 -4.52 -10.25
C ALA A 85 4.33 -5.10 -10.70
N ILE A 86 4.82 -6.16 -10.04
CA ILE A 86 6.04 -6.89 -10.43
C ILE A 86 5.94 -7.43 -11.85
N SER A 87 4.81 -8.08 -12.21
CA SER A 87 4.61 -8.68 -13.54
C SER A 87 4.46 -7.66 -14.67
N HIS A 88 4.30 -6.37 -14.32
CA HIS A 88 4.21 -5.25 -15.27
C HIS A 88 5.43 -4.33 -15.21
N ASP A 89 6.53 -4.81 -14.63
CA ASP A 89 7.82 -4.10 -14.56
C ASP A 89 7.69 -2.69 -13.94
N ALA A 90 6.90 -2.55 -12.88
CA ALA A 90 6.87 -1.32 -12.10
C ALA A 90 8.22 -1.07 -11.44
N ASP A 91 8.68 0.18 -11.37
CA ASP A 91 9.90 0.55 -10.64
C ASP A 91 9.60 0.72 -9.15
N TYR A 92 8.46 1.34 -8.85
CA TYR A 92 8.00 1.59 -7.49
C TYR A 92 6.56 1.12 -7.28
N ILE A 93 6.33 0.58 -6.11
CA ILE A 93 5.01 0.24 -5.59
C ILE A 93 4.70 1.17 -4.43
N PHE A 94 3.59 1.90 -4.53
CA PHE A 94 3.00 2.61 -3.42
C PHE A 94 1.73 1.90 -2.98
N GLN A 95 1.59 1.59 -1.70
CA GLN A 95 0.36 1.02 -1.12
C GLN A 95 -0.33 2.01 -0.23
N THR A 96 -1.65 2.05 -0.33
CA THR A 96 -2.55 2.70 0.63
C THR A 96 -3.88 1.96 0.71
N ASP A 97 -4.74 2.34 1.65
CA ASP A 97 -6.07 1.76 1.81
C ASP A 97 -7.15 2.64 1.14
N SER A 98 -8.34 2.08 0.89
CA SER A 98 -9.46 2.72 0.17
C SER A 98 -10.41 3.51 1.08
N ASP A 99 -10.21 3.49 2.39
CA ASP A 99 -11.13 4.02 3.40
C ASP A 99 -11.01 5.53 3.66
N GLY A 100 -10.10 6.22 2.96
CA GLY A 100 -9.88 7.67 3.08
C GLY A 100 -9.20 8.10 4.39
N GLN A 101 -8.65 7.19 5.17
CA GLN A 101 -7.96 7.52 6.42
C GLN A 101 -6.57 8.15 6.22
N THR A 102 -5.96 7.97 5.05
CA THR A 102 -4.66 8.55 4.69
C THR A 102 -4.82 9.80 3.83
N ASP A 103 -3.87 10.73 3.91
CA ASP A 103 -3.88 11.96 3.13
C ASP A 103 -2.97 11.82 1.88
N PRO A 104 -3.53 11.89 0.66
CA PRO A 104 -2.73 11.85 -0.57
C PRO A 104 -1.70 12.97 -0.70
N ALA A 105 -1.90 14.12 -0.05
CA ALA A 105 -0.94 15.23 -0.08
C ALA A 105 0.42 14.85 0.57
N GLU A 106 0.43 13.88 1.49
CA GLU A 106 1.66 13.39 2.13
C GLU A 106 2.51 12.49 1.21
N PHE A 107 2.00 12.07 0.05
CA PHE A 107 2.72 11.21 -0.90
C PHE A 107 4.03 11.83 -1.40
N GLU A 108 4.08 13.13 -1.62
CA GLU A 108 5.24 13.79 -2.24
C GLU A 108 6.51 13.64 -1.39
N GLU A 109 6.41 13.69 -0.07
CA GLU A 109 7.55 13.47 0.83
C GLU A 109 8.13 12.05 0.68
N PHE A 110 7.26 11.06 0.49
CA PHE A 110 7.67 9.67 0.23
C PHE A 110 8.37 9.54 -1.12
N TRP A 111 7.82 10.20 -2.14
CA TRP A 111 8.39 10.18 -3.48
C TRP A 111 9.77 10.82 -3.55
N GLU A 112 9.97 11.95 -2.88
CA GLU A 112 11.27 12.61 -2.78
C GLU A 112 12.33 11.75 -2.07
N ALA A 113 11.93 10.98 -1.07
CA ALA A 113 12.84 10.11 -0.33
C ALA A 113 13.29 8.84 -1.08
N ARG A 114 12.57 8.43 -2.16
CA ARG A 114 12.75 7.14 -2.87
C ARG A 114 14.16 6.88 -3.38
N GLU A 115 14.90 7.92 -3.75
CA GLU A 115 16.25 7.76 -4.29
C GLU A 115 17.26 7.30 -3.24
N LYS A 116 17.03 7.66 -1.98
CA LYS A 116 17.94 7.41 -0.86
C LYS A 116 17.59 6.13 -0.10
N TYR A 117 16.33 5.68 -0.19
CA TYR A 117 15.80 4.57 0.58
C TYR A 117 15.21 3.48 -0.34
N ASP A 118 15.20 2.24 0.16
CA ASP A 118 14.60 1.12 -0.56
C ASP A 118 13.12 0.97 -0.22
N ALA A 119 12.72 1.44 0.97
CA ALA A 119 11.33 1.59 1.40
C ALA A 119 11.15 2.84 2.25
N VAL A 120 10.04 3.53 2.06
CA VAL A 120 9.56 4.65 2.89
C VAL A 120 8.20 4.24 3.44
N ILE A 121 8.06 4.20 4.76
CA ILE A 121 6.89 3.66 5.45
C ILE A 121 6.31 4.73 6.37
N GLY A 122 4.99 4.92 6.32
CA GLY A 122 4.29 5.83 7.20
C GLY A 122 4.37 5.40 8.66
N ASN A 123 4.49 6.36 9.56
CA ASN A 123 4.38 6.16 11.00
C ASN A 123 3.18 6.95 11.52
N ARG A 124 2.13 6.26 11.93
CA ARG A 124 0.87 6.84 12.40
C ARG A 124 1.01 7.38 13.82
N ILE A 125 1.53 8.62 13.94
CA ILE A 125 1.75 9.27 15.25
C ILE A 125 0.42 9.62 15.91
N GLU A 126 -0.48 10.25 15.15
CA GLU A 126 -1.84 10.56 15.59
C GLU A 126 -2.82 9.61 14.90
N ARG A 127 -3.58 8.87 15.70
CA ARG A 127 -4.55 7.87 15.22
C ARG A 127 -5.94 8.27 15.64
N GLY A 128 -6.80 8.54 14.66
CA GLY A 128 -8.23 8.73 14.87
C GLY A 128 -8.97 7.43 15.23
N ASP A 129 -8.34 6.26 14.95
CA ASP A 129 -8.94 4.93 15.08
C ASP A 129 -8.93 4.32 16.50
N GLY A 130 -8.49 5.09 17.50
CA GLY A 130 -8.65 4.77 18.91
C GLY A 130 -7.41 4.22 19.63
N LYS A 131 -7.44 4.34 20.98
CA LYS A 131 -6.33 3.94 21.87
C LYS A 131 -6.07 2.44 21.87
N ASP A 132 -7.09 1.62 21.63
CA ASP A 132 -6.99 0.16 21.66
C ASP A 132 -6.15 -0.38 20.50
N ARG A 133 -6.31 0.20 19.30
CA ARG A 133 -5.49 -0.19 18.13
C ARG A 133 -4.03 0.24 18.30
N LYS A 134 -3.78 1.41 18.88
CA LYS A 134 -2.41 1.83 19.22
C LYS A 134 -1.76 0.89 20.23
N PHE A 135 -2.51 0.42 21.21
CA PHE A 135 -2.02 -0.54 22.21
C PHE A 135 -1.64 -1.89 21.54
N VAL A 136 -2.50 -2.40 20.65
CA VAL A 136 -2.22 -3.64 19.91
C VAL A 136 -0.95 -3.48 19.05
N GLU A 137 -0.80 -2.36 18.32
CA GLU A 137 0.38 -2.07 17.52
C GLU A 137 1.66 -2.06 18.37
N ASN A 138 1.63 -1.41 19.53
CA ASN A 138 2.76 -1.38 20.47
C ASN A 138 3.14 -2.80 20.95
N ILE A 139 2.16 -3.68 21.20
CA ILE A 139 2.43 -5.08 21.56
C ILE A 139 3.09 -5.81 20.39
N VAL A 140 2.58 -5.64 19.17
CA VAL A 140 3.18 -6.24 17.96
C VAL A 140 4.63 -5.78 17.81
N CYS A 141 4.91 -4.49 17.87
CA CYS A 141 6.27 -3.96 17.77
C CYS A 141 7.19 -4.49 18.89
N LEU A 142 6.67 -4.63 20.12
CA LEU A 142 7.41 -5.23 21.23
C LEU A 142 7.75 -6.70 20.97
N LEU A 143 6.78 -7.49 20.48
CA LEU A 143 7.00 -8.89 20.13
C LEU A 143 8.01 -9.05 19.00
N LEU A 144 7.93 -8.22 17.95
CA LEU A 144 8.90 -8.21 16.87
C LEU A 144 10.32 -7.88 17.38
N ARG A 145 10.44 -6.95 18.33
CA ARG A 145 11.70 -6.63 18.96
C ARG A 145 12.26 -7.81 19.77
N MET A 146 11.42 -8.50 20.53
CA MET A 146 11.85 -9.66 21.35
C MET A 146 12.22 -10.87 20.49
N ILE A 147 11.48 -11.15 19.42
CA ILE A 147 11.66 -12.35 18.61
C ILE A 147 12.78 -12.14 17.56
N PHE A 148 12.80 -11.00 16.88
CA PHE A 148 13.68 -10.72 15.74
C PHE A 148 14.79 -9.72 16.06
N GLY A 149 14.79 -9.09 17.24
CA GLY A 149 15.77 -8.06 17.60
C GLY A 149 15.60 -6.74 16.83
N VAL A 150 14.48 -6.53 16.14
CA VAL A 150 14.23 -5.35 15.29
C VAL A 150 13.49 -4.25 16.04
N LYS A 151 13.86 -2.99 15.79
CA LYS A 151 13.12 -1.82 16.27
C LYS A 151 12.32 -1.25 15.10
N ILE A 152 11.01 -1.34 15.19
CA ILE A 152 10.05 -0.87 14.19
C ILE A 152 9.13 0.15 14.86
N GLU A 153 8.83 1.25 14.18
CA GLU A 153 7.98 2.33 14.72
C GLU A 153 6.49 2.05 14.47
N ASP A 154 6.14 1.64 13.25
CA ASP A 154 4.80 1.17 12.87
C ASP A 154 4.95 0.01 11.87
N ALA A 155 4.66 -1.20 12.34
CA ALA A 155 4.87 -2.40 11.53
C ALA A 155 3.78 -2.59 10.45
N ASN A 156 2.56 -2.09 10.72
CA ASN A 156 1.39 -2.36 9.88
C ASN A 156 0.85 -1.12 9.13
N ALA A 157 1.63 -0.04 9.06
CA ALA A 157 1.18 1.14 8.32
C ALA A 157 0.87 0.80 6.85
N PRO A 158 -0.31 1.17 6.33
CA PRO A 158 -0.67 0.89 4.95
C PRO A 158 -0.04 1.89 3.95
N PHE A 159 0.42 3.04 4.40
CA PHE A 159 1.00 4.09 3.58
C PHE A 159 2.49 3.85 3.39
N ARG A 160 2.87 3.25 2.25
CA ARG A 160 4.25 2.83 2.02
C ARG A 160 4.66 2.89 0.55
N LEU A 161 5.83 3.48 0.30
CA LEU A 161 6.50 3.47 -1.00
C LEU A 161 7.69 2.52 -0.95
N MET A 162 7.80 1.60 -1.91
CA MET A 162 8.83 0.57 -1.95
C MET A 162 9.37 0.41 -3.37
N LYS A 163 10.67 0.18 -3.49
CA LYS A 163 11.23 -0.30 -4.75
C LYS A 163 10.63 -1.68 -5.07
N THR A 164 10.19 -1.88 -6.29
CA THR A 164 9.61 -3.16 -6.72
C THR A 164 10.59 -4.31 -6.54
N SER A 165 11.88 -4.09 -6.83
CA SER A 165 12.94 -5.09 -6.62
C SER A 165 13.06 -5.54 -5.16
N LEU A 166 12.81 -4.63 -4.19
CA LEU A 166 12.79 -4.98 -2.78
C LEU A 166 11.59 -5.87 -2.44
N VAL A 167 10.40 -5.54 -2.95
CA VAL A 167 9.19 -6.34 -2.76
C VAL A 167 9.37 -7.72 -3.39
N GLU A 168 9.90 -7.80 -4.61
CA GLU A 168 10.17 -9.05 -5.32
C GLU A 168 11.12 -9.97 -4.56
N LYS A 169 12.17 -9.40 -3.94
CA LYS A 169 13.15 -10.14 -3.11
C LYS A 169 12.49 -10.91 -1.96
N TYR A 170 11.41 -10.38 -1.40
CA TYR A 170 10.80 -10.94 -0.17
C TYR A 170 9.43 -11.58 -0.38
N ILE A 171 8.68 -11.24 -1.43
CA ILE A 171 7.30 -11.72 -1.63
C ILE A 171 7.21 -13.25 -1.72
N GLY A 172 8.23 -13.90 -2.27
CA GLY A 172 8.31 -15.37 -2.37
C GLY A 172 8.50 -16.09 -1.03
N LYS A 173 8.85 -15.35 0.04
CA LYS A 173 9.01 -15.89 1.40
C LYS A 173 7.68 -15.97 2.17
N LEU A 174 6.63 -15.31 1.65
CA LEU A 174 5.32 -15.29 2.27
C LEU A 174 4.41 -16.36 1.66
N PRO A 175 3.56 -17.03 2.48
CA PRO A 175 2.49 -17.88 1.95
C PRO A 175 1.57 -17.10 1.01
N LYS A 176 0.93 -17.80 0.05
CA LYS A 176 0.08 -17.14 -0.95
C LYS A 176 -1.08 -16.34 -0.32
N ASN A 177 -1.71 -16.87 0.72
CA ASN A 177 -2.88 -16.28 1.38
C ASN A 177 -2.49 -15.69 2.75
N PHE A 178 -1.46 -14.86 2.80
CA PHE A 178 -0.97 -14.31 4.06
C PHE A 178 -1.72 -13.04 4.45
N ASN A 179 -2.29 -12.99 5.66
CA ASN A 179 -3.23 -11.94 6.05
C ASN A 179 -2.59 -10.63 6.53
N ILE A 180 -1.33 -10.65 6.94
CA ILE A 180 -0.64 -9.49 7.52
C ILE A 180 0.69 -9.18 6.81
N PRO A 181 0.69 -9.01 5.48
CA PRO A 181 1.92 -8.85 4.71
C PRO A 181 2.72 -7.62 5.13
N ASN A 182 2.05 -6.53 5.50
CA ASN A 182 2.70 -5.29 5.89
C ASN A 182 3.67 -5.48 7.06
N ILE A 183 3.22 -6.18 8.11
CA ILE A 183 4.06 -6.49 9.29
C ILE A 183 5.29 -7.30 8.88
N MET A 184 5.10 -8.33 8.05
CA MET A 184 6.21 -9.19 7.66
C MET A 184 7.19 -8.51 6.71
N PHE A 185 6.72 -7.73 5.73
CA PHE A 185 7.60 -6.95 4.86
C PHE A 185 8.43 -5.95 5.69
N THR A 186 7.79 -5.17 6.58
CA THR A 186 8.51 -4.24 7.45
C THR A 186 9.54 -4.98 8.30
N THR A 187 9.18 -6.14 8.87
CA THR A 187 10.09 -6.96 9.66
C THR A 187 11.27 -7.45 8.82
N TYR A 188 11.03 -7.99 7.62
CA TYR A 188 12.10 -8.44 6.74
C TYR A 188 13.04 -7.30 6.35
N PHE A 189 12.50 -6.13 6.00
CA PHE A 189 13.32 -4.99 5.59
C PHE A 189 14.26 -4.54 6.72
N VAL A 190 13.72 -4.36 7.93
CA VAL A 190 14.53 -3.92 9.08
C VAL A 190 15.50 -5.02 9.53
N TYR A 191 15.07 -6.27 9.57
CA TYR A 191 15.91 -7.41 9.97
C TYR A 191 17.10 -7.62 9.03
N HIS A 192 16.91 -7.42 7.74
CA HIS A 192 17.99 -7.55 6.74
C HIS A 192 18.76 -6.26 6.48
N HIS A 193 18.52 -5.22 7.29
CA HIS A 193 19.23 -3.92 7.19
C HIS A 193 19.05 -3.23 5.83
N GLU A 194 17.88 -3.40 5.20
CA GLU A 194 17.51 -2.61 4.03
C GLU A 194 17.36 -1.14 4.42
N LYS A 195 17.54 -0.23 3.47
CA LYS A 195 17.42 1.22 3.74
C LYS A 195 15.95 1.62 3.87
N VAL A 196 15.45 1.59 5.11
CA VAL A 196 14.06 1.96 5.44
C VAL A 196 14.03 3.32 6.13
N LEU A 197 13.12 4.18 5.68
CA LEU A 197 12.78 5.44 6.34
C LEU A 197 11.35 5.35 6.87
N PHE A 198 11.13 5.80 8.10
CA PHE A 198 9.80 6.00 8.67
C PHE A 198 9.48 7.50 8.68
N ILE A 199 8.34 7.89 8.09
CA ILE A 199 7.87 9.28 8.03
C ILE A 199 6.55 9.38 8.78
N PRO A 200 6.40 10.37 9.69
CA PRO A 200 5.11 10.63 10.32
C PRO A 200 4.01 10.89 9.30
N ILE A 201 2.86 10.28 9.50
CA ILE A 201 1.68 10.52 8.66
C ILE A 201 0.44 10.80 9.50
N THR A 202 -0.48 11.54 8.90
CA THR A 202 -1.84 11.73 9.40
C THR A 202 -2.67 10.48 9.16
N PHE A 203 -3.43 10.05 10.15
CA PHE A 203 -4.34 8.90 10.04
C PHE A 203 -5.66 9.26 10.72
N LYS A 204 -6.70 9.51 9.93
CA LYS A 204 -8.02 10.00 10.36
C LYS A 204 -8.87 8.93 11.02
#